data_272f4f4099f4b766827d2f3c39682dc8
#
_entry.id   272f4f4099f4b766827d2f3c39682dc8
#
_cell.length_a   1.000
_cell.length_b   1.000
_cell.length_c   1.000
_cell.angle_alpha   90.00
_cell.angle_beta   90.00
_cell.angle_gamma   90.00
#
_symmetry.space_group_name_H-M   'P 1'
#
loop_
_entity.id
_entity.type
_entity.pdbx_description
1 polymer ?
#
loop_
_entity_poly.entity_id
_entity_poly.type
_entity_poly.pdbx_seq_one_letter_code
_entity_poly.pdbx_strand_id
1 'polypeptide(L)'
;MSKIRWPILIIAACFLSPVMPARAEKLRVGIAGAPPFAINNDSNLEGISIDIWQKIADSEDIEYELVLQNNTEATLKAVVDGDLDLAIGSISITADRLEKVAFTQPFFLADIGVVLPRETPTLWNRIRPFFGVAFISSVAILLGCIFLVGNLLWLAEKHRNDQFSHQYWSGVGHGMWFALVTLTTVGYGDFAPITIAGRLIAGVWMVLTMVTVSSLTAGIATTLTLSLSDQGGEPLGHPSELKGLAIAVVSGTTGVKWATYYQARLTERNNLNDALLLLEAGRVDGVVFDSPALKYYLQKHPEVDLRLANFAVSTETYGIALPFESPLLRQLNVKLLKMQQEGTLREIEAKWLD
;
A
#
# COMPACT_ATOMS: atom_id res chain seq x y z
N MET A 1 74.98 75.77 -33.86
CA MET A 1 74.71 74.93 -32.66
C MET A 1 73.28 74.48 -32.74
N SER A 2 73.02 73.32 -33.33
CA SER A 2 71.71 72.76 -33.56
C SER A 2 71.45 71.56 -32.61
N LYS A 3 70.40 71.63 -31.79
CA LYS A 3 70.03 70.57 -30.88
C LYS A 3 69.05 69.63 -31.62
N ILE A 4 69.43 68.42 -31.87
CA ILE A 4 68.61 67.31 -32.37
C ILE A 4 67.83 66.76 -31.21
N ARG A 5 66.49 66.82 -31.33
CA ARG A 5 65.51 66.15 -30.41
C ARG A 5 65.12 64.81 -31.05
N TRP A 6 65.38 63.71 -30.36
CA TRP A 6 64.89 62.40 -30.71
C TRP A 6 63.44 62.19 -30.13
N PRO A 7 62.50 61.65 -30.84
CA PRO A 7 61.19 61.25 -30.27
C PRO A 7 61.30 59.85 -29.64
N ILE A 8 60.89 59.72 -28.40
CA ILE A 8 60.81 58.46 -27.68
C ILE A 8 59.51 57.77 -28.20
N LEU A 9 59.65 56.64 -28.92
CA LEU A 9 58.54 55.76 -29.31
C LEU A 9 58.22 54.86 -28.15
N ILE A 10 57.06 55.09 -27.47
CA ILE A 10 56.55 54.23 -26.47
C ILE A 10 55.82 53.11 -27.18
N ILE A 11 56.40 51.90 -27.26
CA ILE A 11 55.76 50.67 -27.71
C ILE A 11 54.88 50.18 -26.58
N ALA A 12 53.55 50.37 -26.69
CA ALA A 12 52.55 49.77 -25.84
C ALA A 12 52.46 48.27 -26.19
N ALA A 13 53.16 47.41 -25.41
CA ALA A 13 53.02 45.99 -25.50
C ALA A 13 51.69 45.61 -24.84
N CYS A 14 50.64 45.41 -25.65
CA CYS A 14 49.40 44.76 -25.22
C CYS A 14 49.71 43.31 -24.79
N PHE A 15 49.77 43.06 -23.52
CA PHE A 15 49.75 41.70 -22.97
C PHE A 15 48.37 41.07 -23.29
N LEU A 16 48.31 40.34 -24.41
CA LEU A 16 47.27 39.34 -24.63
C LEU A 16 47.51 38.19 -23.65
N SER A 17 46.99 38.29 -22.44
CA SER A 17 46.85 37.12 -21.55
C SER A 17 45.95 36.13 -22.25
N PRO A 18 46.39 34.87 -22.47
CA PRO A 18 45.48 33.85 -22.95
C PRO A 18 44.39 33.68 -21.89
N VAL A 19 43.14 34.03 -22.22
CA VAL A 19 41.97 33.62 -21.46
C VAL A 19 41.93 32.10 -21.58
N MET A 20 42.49 31.40 -20.59
CA MET A 20 42.23 29.97 -20.47
C MET A 20 40.71 29.80 -20.37
N PRO A 21 40.10 28.94 -21.21
CA PRO A 21 38.69 28.64 -21.03
C PRO A 21 38.55 28.09 -19.59
N ALA A 22 37.73 28.74 -18.77
CA ALA A 22 37.36 28.22 -17.49
C ALA A 22 36.80 26.81 -17.78
N ARG A 23 37.52 25.77 -17.33
CA ARG A 23 37.06 24.40 -17.40
C ARG A 23 35.75 24.41 -16.62
N ALA A 24 34.63 24.15 -17.28
CA ALA A 24 33.37 24.06 -16.60
C ALA A 24 33.52 23.04 -15.46
N GLU A 25 33.37 23.51 -14.24
CA GLU A 25 33.47 22.65 -13.06
C GLU A 25 32.30 21.64 -13.17
N LYS A 26 32.63 20.33 -13.07
CA LYS A 26 31.62 19.28 -13.15
C LYS A 26 30.65 19.41 -11.98
N LEU A 27 29.35 19.39 -12.26
CA LEU A 27 28.37 19.42 -11.20
C LEU A 27 28.45 18.15 -10.35
N ARG A 28 28.49 18.31 -9.04
CA ARG A 28 28.42 17.21 -8.06
C ARG A 28 26.97 16.90 -7.77
N VAL A 29 26.48 15.79 -8.31
CA VAL A 29 25.10 15.35 -8.22
C VAL A 29 24.96 14.26 -7.16
N GLY A 30 24.39 14.61 -6.02
CA GLY A 30 24.12 13.66 -4.94
C GLY A 30 23.01 12.70 -5.29
N ILE A 31 23.21 11.42 -5.01
CA ILE A 31 22.21 10.38 -5.23
C ILE A 31 21.74 9.84 -3.90
N ALA A 32 20.41 9.86 -3.68
CA ALA A 32 19.75 9.24 -2.53
C ALA A 32 18.53 8.45 -2.96
N GLY A 33 18.18 7.42 -2.17
CA GLY A 33 16.97 6.64 -2.36
C GLY A 33 17.25 5.15 -2.53
N ALA A 34 16.18 4.41 -2.65
CA ALA A 34 16.19 2.96 -2.85
C ALA A 34 15.89 2.60 -4.31
N PRO A 35 16.20 1.36 -4.74
CA PRO A 35 15.67 0.83 -5.99
C PRO A 35 14.13 1.00 -6.09
N PRO A 36 13.56 1.29 -7.26
CA PRO A 36 14.20 1.44 -8.57
C PRO A 36 14.70 2.85 -8.91
N PHE A 37 14.68 3.82 -7.97
CA PHE A 37 15.10 5.21 -8.24
C PHE A 37 16.62 5.37 -8.33
N ALA A 38 17.33 4.65 -7.45
CA ALA A 38 18.78 4.63 -7.42
C ALA A 38 19.26 3.21 -7.11
N ILE A 39 19.96 2.59 -8.03
CA ILE A 39 20.51 1.24 -7.94
C ILE A 39 22.02 1.37 -8.11
N ASN A 40 22.76 0.83 -7.16
CA ASN A 40 24.21 0.75 -7.22
C ASN A 40 24.64 -0.69 -7.51
N ASN A 41 25.11 -0.94 -8.73
CA ASN A 41 25.65 -2.21 -9.19
C ASN A 41 27.17 -2.12 -9.30
N ASP A 42 27.88 -2.08 -8.16
CA ASP A 42 29.35 -2.11 -7.99
C ASP A 42 30.17 -1.16 -8.88
N SER A 43 29.77 -0.90 -10.11
CA SER A 43 30.46 -0.02 -11.08
C SER A 43 29.53 0.85 -11.91
N ASN A 44 28.22 0.69 -11.78
CA ASN A 44 27.24 1.45 -12.55
C ASN A 44 26.09 1.90 -11.67
N LEU A 45 25.78 3.20 -11.74
CA LEU A 45 24.62 3.77 -11.07
C LEU A 45 23.49 3.89 -12.09
N GLU A 46 22.35 3.29 -11.80
CA GLU A 46 21.17 3.26 -12.69
C GLU A 46 19.88 3.45 -11.90
N GLY A 47 18.78 3.73 -12.58
CA GLY A 47 17.47 3.90 -11.96
C GLY A 47 16.69 5.08 -12.52
N ILE A 48 15.43 5.20 -12.07
CA ILE A 48 14.49 6.21 -12.58
C ILE A 48 15.07 7.62 -12.47
N SER A 49 15.59 7.99 -11.29
CA SER A 49 16.11 9.35 -11.06
C SER A 49 17.40 9.61 -11.85
N ILE A 50 18.20 8.58 -12.07
CA ILE A 50 19.44 8.67 -12.84
C ILE A 50 19.12 8.79 -14.33
N ASP A 51 18.19 8.00 -14.88
CA ASP A 51 17.76 8.11 -16.28
C ASP A 51 17.15 9.50 -16.57
N ILE A 52 16.34 10.05 -15.64
CA ILE A 52 15.80 11.40 -15.76
C ILE A 52 16.93 12.44 -15.79
N TRP A 53 17.90 12.33 -14.87
CA TRP A 53 19.03 13.26 -14.81
C TRP A 53 19.91 13.18 -16.06
N GLN A 54 20.24 11.98 -16.53
CA GLN A 54 21.03 11.79 -17.76
C GLN A 54 20.36 12.45 -18.95
N LYS A 55 19.05 12.25 -19.14
CA LYS A 55 18.27 12.92 -20.21
C LYS A 55 18.33 14.44 -20.12
N ILE A 56 18.29 14.99 -18.91
CA ILE A 56 18.43 16.43 -18.69
C ILE A 56 19.84 16.87 -19.04
N ALA A 57 20.84 16.24 -18.47
CA ALA A 57 22.24 16.61 -18.62
C ALA A 57 22.71 16.53 -20.08
N ASP A 58 22.36 15.45 -20.80
CA ASP A 58 22.66 15.28 -22.22
C ASP A 58 22.03 16.37 -23.10
N SER A 59 20.82 16.79 -22.76
CA SER A 59 20.12 17.80 -23.54
C SER A 59 20.57 19.24 -23.32
N GLU A 60 21.25 19.49 -22.20
CA GLU A 60 21.71 20.81 -21.77
C GLU A 60 23.24 20.91 -21.76
N ASP A 61 23.95 19.86 -22.26
CA ASP A 61 25.41 19.75 -22.33
C ASP A 61 26.08 19.99 -20.95
N ILE A 62 25.49 19.37 -19.90
CA ILE A 62 25.97 19.52 -18.51
C ILE A 62 26.97 18.41 -18.19
N GLU A 63 28.20 18.76 -17.86
CA GLU A 63 29.18 17.83 -17.28
C GLU A 63 28.90 17.65 -15.79
N TYR A 64 28.83 16.40 -15.32
CA TYR A 64 28.55 16.09 -13.93
C TYR A 64 29.28 14.84 -13.44
N GLU A 65 29.34 14.70 -12.12
CA GLU A 65 29.72 13.46 -11.44
C GLU A 65 28.65 13.04 -10.44
N LEU A 66 28.40 11.74 -10.36
CA LEU A 66 27.41 11.17 -9.46
C LEU A 66 28.09 10.81 -8.13
N VAL A 67 27.54 11.33 -7.03
CA VAL A 67 28.07 11.12 -5.67
C VAL A 67 27.03 10.35 -4.85
N LEU A 68 27.30 9.07 -4.58
CA LEU A 68 26.42 8.26 -3.76
C LEU A 68 26.45 8.72 -2.30
N GLN A 69 25.28 8.88 -1.71
CA GLN A 69 25.12 9.30 -0.32
C GLN A 69 24.46 8.18 0.53
N ASN A 70 24.70 8.20 1.83
CA ASN A 70 24.22 7.15 2.73
C ASN A 70 22.68 7.13 2.89
N ASN A 71 22.06 8.32 2.90
CA ASN A 71 20.60 8.49 3.03
C ASN A 71 20.17 9.88 2.55
N THR A 72 18.86 10.08 2.44
CA THR A 72 18.26 11.34 1.96
C THR A 72 18.62 12.54 2.84
N GLU A 73 18.70 12.38 4.16
CA GLU A 73 19.03 13.48 5.07
C GLU A 73 20.48 13.97 4.89
N ALA A 74 21.43 13.02 4.81
CA ALA A 74 22.82 13.34 4.53
C ALA A 74 23.00 14.03 3.18
N THR A 75 22.26 13.58 2.15
CA THR A 75 22.27 14.18 0.82
C THR A 75 21.78 15.62 0.84
N LEU A 76 20.64 15.88 1.48
CA LEU A 76 20.10 17.24 1.60
C LEU A 76 21.01 18.15 2.41
N LYS A 77 21.62 17.62 3.48
CA LYS A 77 22.63 18.36 4.25
C LYS A 77 23.83 18.76 3.40
N ALA A 78 24.36 17.84 2.60
CA ALA A 78 25.48 18.12 1.69
C ALA A 78 25.12 19.19 0.62
N VAL A 79 23.85 19.26 0.17
CA VAL A 79 23.37 20.36 -0.69
C VAL A 79 23.36 21.71 0.06
N VAL A 80 22.90 21.72 1.32
CA VAL A 80 22.88 22.92 2.17
C VAL A 80 24.29 23.40 2.46
N ASP A 81 25.21 22.49 2.77
CA ASP A 81 26.61 22.78 3.11
C ASP A 81 27.45 23.18 1.86
N GLY A 82 26.90 23.01 0.64
CA GLY A 82 27.59 23.31 -0.63
C GLY A 82 28.58 22.24 -1.07
N ASP A 83 28.53 21.05 -0.46
CA ASP A 83 29.32 19.88 -0.87
C ASP A 83 28.75 19.20 -2.13
N LEU A 84 27.47 19.43 -2.43
CA LEU A 84 26.75 18.98 -3.62
C LEU A 84 26.05 20.16 -4.27
N ASP A 85 26.04 20.19 -5.61
CA ASP A 85 25.38 21.24 -6.39
C ASP A 85 23.88 20.98 -6.55
N LEU A 86 23.48 19.72 -6.51
CA LEU A 86 22.08 19.28 -6.46
C LEU A 86 21.97 17.83 -5.97
N ALA A 87 20.75 17.41 -5.66
CA ALA A 87 20.43 16.04 -5.26
C ALA A 87 19.27 15.47 -6.05
N ILE A 88 19.41 14.21 -6.49
CA ILE A 88 18.40 13.42 -7.20
C ILE A 88 18.11 12.13 -6.43
N GLY A 89 16.92 11.54 -6.68
CA GLY A 89 16.52 10.29 -6.03
C GLY A 89 15.04 10.26 -5.70
N SER A 90 14.61 9.33 -4.83
CA SER A 90 13.27 9.35 -4.24
C SER A 90 13.20 10.37 -3.09
N ILE A 91 13.36 11.65 -3.43
CA ILE A 91 13.40 12.74 -2.45
C ILE A 91 12.05 13.45 -2.42
N SER A 92 11.24 13.14 -1.41
CA SER A 92 9.93 13.77 -1.22
C SER A 92 10.06 15.27 -0.96
N ILE A 93 9.24 16.07 -1.63
CA ILE A 93 9.08 17.49 -1.39
C ILE A 93 8.21 17.66 -0.13
N THR A 94 8.78 18.18 0.94
CA THR A 94 8.07 18.45 2.19
C THR A 94 8.31 19.88 2.66
N ALA A 95 7.40 20.42 3.49
CA ALA A 95 7.55 21.77 4.04
C ALA A 95 8.89 21.96 4.78
N ASP A 96 9.23 21.00 5.65
CA ASP A 96 10.47 21.05 6.46
C ASP A 96 11.75 21.02 5.60
N ARG A 97 11.68 20.39 4.40
CA ARG A 97 12.80 20.35 3.45
C ARG A 97 12.85 21.60 2.59
N LEU A 98 11.66 22.14 2.20
CA LEU A 98 11.56 23.41 1.48
C LEU A 98 12.06 24.61 2.28
N GLU A 99 12.10 24.53 3.61
CA GLU A 99 12.72 25.56 4.46
C GLU A 99 14.25 25.53 4.38
N LYS A 100 14.87 24.46 3.86
CA LYS A 100 16.34 24.26 3.84
C LYS A 100 16.93 24.29 2.44
N VAL A 101 16.19 23.83 1.43
CA VAL A 101 16.61 23.71 0.03
C VAL A 101 15.48 24.07 -0.91
N ALA A 102 15.83 24.49 -2.12
CA ALA A 102 14.85 24.63 -3.21
C ALA A 102 14.59 23.28 -3.85
N PHE A 103 13.38 23.09 -4.38
CA PHE A 103 13.02 21.93 -5.19
C PHE A 103 12.54 22.34 -6.57
N THR A 104 12.81 21.50 -7.55
CA THR A 104 12.14 21.60 -8.85
C THR A 104 10.66 21.29 -8.70
N GLN A 105 9.89 21.54 -9.79
CA GLN A 105 8.58 20.92 -9.91
C GLN A 105 8.69 19.39 -9.77
N PRO A 106 7.62 18.73 -9.30
CA PRO A 106 7.63 17.28 -9.15
C PRO A 106 7.82 16.58 -10.50
N PHE A 107 8.65 15.53 -10.50
CA PHE A 107 8.82 14.64 -11.64
C PHE A 107 8.18 13.26 -11.43
N PHE A 108 7.83 12.91 -10.20
CA PHE A 108 7.24 11.63 -9.85
C PHE A 108 6.22 11.77 -8.70
N LEU A 109 5.16 10.97 -8.75
CA LEU A 109 4.16 10.85 -7.69
C LEU A 109 4.27 9.46 -7.08
N ALA A 110 4.52 9.37 -5.78
CA ALA A 110 4.68 8.11 -5.08
C ALA A 110 3.75 8.02 -3.87
N ASP A 111 3.15 6.86 -3.68
CA ASP A 111 2.48 6.53 -2.43
C ASP A 111 3.49 6.02 -1.41
N ILE A 112 3.28 6.34 -0.15
CA ILE A 112 3.96 5.70 0.98
C ILE A 112 3.12 4.49 1.36
N GLY A 113 3.67 3.31 1.17
CA GLY A 113 3.01 2.03 1.39
C GLY A 113 3.45 1.33 2.67
N VAL A 114 2.81 0.20 2.92
CA VAL A 114 3.13 -0.69 4.04
C VAL A 114 3.31 -2.10 3.51
N VAL A 115 4.45 -2.73 3.78
CA VAL A 115 4.65 -4.16 3.56
C VAL A 115 4.39 -4.90 4.87
N LEU A 116 3.65 -5.99 4.76
CA LEU A 116 3.19 -6.84 5.86
C LEU A 116 3.52 -8.31 5.53
N PRO A 117 3.63 -9.18 6.53
CA PRO A 117 3.66 -10.62 6.30
C PRO A 117 2.38 -11.06 5.58
N ARG A 118 2.52 -12.00 4.65
CA ARG A 118 1.36 -12.66 4.06
C ARG A 118 0.84 -13.68 5.06
N GLU A 119 -0.29 -13.39 5.69
CA GLU A 119 -0.94 -14.37 6.55
C GLU A 119 -1.51 -15.51 5.69
N THR A 120 -0.99 -16.72 5.86
CA THR A 120 -1.68 -17.92 5.38
C THR A 120 -2.83 -18.20 6.33
N PRO A 121 -4.10 -18.07 5.90
CA PRO A 121 -5.23 -18.31 6.78
C PRO A 121 -5.22 -19.78 7.19
N THR A 122 -4.94 -20.06 8.45
CA THR A 122 -5.05 -21.41 9.00
C THR A 122 -6.50 -21.88 8.86
N LEU A 123 -6.72 -23.19 8.74
CA LEU A 123 -8.07 -23.79 8.69
C LEU A 123 -8.92 -23.29 9.87
N TRP A 124 -8.30 -23.08 11.04
CA TRP A 124 -8.98 -22.53 12.20
C TRP A 124 -9.52 -21.11 12.00
N ASN A 125 -8.77 -20.23 11.37
CA ASN A 125 -9.23 -18.87 11.06
C ASN A 125 -10.42 -18.87 10.09
N ARG A 126 -10.51 -19.87 9.20
CA ARG A 126 -11.65 -20.03 8.28
C ARG A 126 -12.91 -20.52 8.96
N ILE A 127 -12.81 -21.37 10.01
CA ILE A 127 -13.96 -21.94 10.71
C ILE A 127 -14.37 -21.15 11.96
N ARG A 128 -13.48 -20.35 12.52
CA ARG A 128 -13.73 -19.51 13.72
C ARG A 128 -15.01 -18.65 13.63
N PRO A 129 -15.34 -18.01 12.47
CA PRO A 129 -16.57 -17.22 12.35
C PRO A 129 -17.84 -18.03 12.61
N PHE A 130 -17.84 -19.37 12.36
CA PHE A 130 -18.96 -20.27 12.63
C PHE A 130 -19.18 -20.54 14.12
N PHE A 131 -18.26 -20.13 14.99
CA PHE A 131 -18.39 -20.21 16.45
C PHE A 131 -18.62 -18.83 17.09
N GLY A 132 -18.84 -17.81 16.27
CA GLY A 132 -19.12 -16.45 16.73
C GLY A 132 -20.55 -16.33 17.33
N VAL A 133 -20.75 -15.29 18.16
CA VAL A 133 -22.04 -15.00 18.81
C VAL A 133 -23.18 -14.91 17.78
N ALA A 134 -22.92 -14.32 16.60
CA ALA A 134 -23.91 -14.19 15.54
C ALA A 134 -24.40 -15.54 14.99
N PHE A 135 -23.50 -16.51 14.81
CA PHE A 135 -23.87 -17.86 14.36
C PHE A 135 -24.64 -18.62 15.44
N ILE A 136 -24.13 -18.61 16.69
CA ILE A 136 -24.78 -19.29 17.81
C ILE A 136 -26.18 -18.71 18.04
N SER A 137 -26.35 -17.39 18.00
CA SER A 137 -27.67 -16.74 18.15
C SER A 137 -28.62 -17.12 17.00
N SER A 138 -28.13 -17.21 15.76
CA SER A 138 -28.93 -17.61 14.61
C SER A 138 -29.45 -19.06 14.76
N VAL A 139 -28.60 -19.97 15.20
CA VAL A 139 -28.97 -21.36 15.47
C VAL A 139 -29.97 -21.42 16.64
N ALA A 140 -29.79 -20.65 17.70
CA ALA A 140 -30.71 -20.61 18.83
C ALA A 140 -32.10 -20.07 18.41
N ILE A 141 -32.16 -19.03 17.57
CA ILE A 141 -33.40 -18.50 17.01
C ILE A 141 -34.10 -19.56 16.16
N LEU A 142 -33.35 -20.25 15.28
CA LEU A 142 -33.89 -21.31 14.44
C LEU A 142 -34.53 -22.46 15.25
N LEU A 143 -33.79 -22.93 16.28
CA LEU A 143 -34.32 -23.94 17.20
C LEU A 143 -35.57 -23.47 17.96
N GLY A 144 -35.57 -22.18 18.36
CA GLY A 144 -36.73 -21.53 18.97
C GLY A 144 -37.95 -21.50 18.01
N CYS A 145 -37.74 -21.19 16.75
CA CYS A 145 -38.79 -21.22 15.71
C CYS A 145 -39.32 -22.64 15.47
N ILE A 146 -38.45 -23.65 15.37
CA ILE A 146 -38.82 -25.06 15.24
C ILE A 146 -39.66 -25.50 16.45
N PHE A 147 -39.24 -25.13 17.65
CA PHE A 147 -39.99 -25.42 18.88
C PHE A 147 -41.37 -24.74 18.89
N LEU A 148 -41.43 -23.46 18.49
CA LEU A 148 -42.69 -22.72 18.39
C LEU A 148 -43.65 -23.38 17.40
N VAL A 149 -43.19 -23.68 16.17
CA VAL A 149 -43.98 -24.34 15.14
C VAL A 149 -44.42 -25.74 15.58
N GLY A 150 -43.51 -26.48 16.24
CA GLY A 150 -43.83 -27.79 16.84
C GLY A 150 -44.96 -27.72 17.84
N ASN A 151 -44.97 -26.71 18.71
CA ASN A 151 -46.07 -26.46 19.66
C ASN A 151 -47.40 -26.09 18.95
N LEU A 152 -47.32 -25.18 17.96
CA LEU A 152 -48.51 -24.74 17.23
C LEU A 152 -49.15 -25.92 16.47
N LEU A 153 -48.35 -26.76 15.83
CA LEU A 153 -48.82 -27.96 15.12
C LEU A 153 -49.44 -28.97 16.11
N TRP A 154 -48.76 -29.25 17.22
CA TRP A 154 -49.27 -30.12 18.24
C TRP A 154 -50.63 -29.62 18.78
N LEU A 155 -50.79 -28.35 19.08
CA LEU A 155 -52.06 -27.76 19.54
C LEU A 155 -53.20 -27.92 18.50
N ALA A 156 -52.86 -27.76 17.21
CA ALA A 156 -53.81 -27.89 16.10
C ALA A 156 -54.22 -29.35 15.83
N GLU A 157 -53.32 -30.31 16.00
CA GLU A 157 -53.47 -31.70 15.54
C GLU A 157 -53.82 -32.70 16.63
N LYS A 158 -53.43 -32.46 17.90
CA LYS A 158 -53.49 -33.42 19.02
C LYS A 158 -54.84 -34.10 19.25
N HIS A 159 -55.97 -33.55 18.80
CA HIS A 159 -57.28 -34.10 18.98
C HIS A 159 -57.90 -34.75 17.73
N ARG A 160 -57.30 -34.61 16.57
CA ARG A 160 -57.82 -35.03 15.29
C ARG A 160 -56.87 -35.85 14.44
N ASN A 161 -55.61 -35.94 14.85
CA ASN A 161 -54.58 -36.62 14.07
C ASN A 161 -53.87 -37.65 14.95
N ASP A 162 -54.09 -38.91 14.65
CA ASP A 162 -53.49 -40.02 15.42
C ASP A 162 -51.98 -40.10 15.29
N GLN A 163 -51.36 -39.43 14.32
CA GLN A 163 -49.92 -39.33 14.18
C GLN A 163 -49.28 -38.44 15.27
N PHE A 164 -50.07 -37.53 15.88
CA PHE A 164 -49.63 -36.64 16.93
C PHE A 164 -50.00 -37.16 18.31
N SER A 165 -49.02 -37.52 19.13
CA SER A 165 -49.26 -37.98 20.49
C SER A 165 -49.99 -36.93 21.34
N HIS A 166 -50.94 -37.41 22.20
CA HIS A 166 -51.61 -36.55 23.14
C HIS A 166 -50.66 -36.05 24.28
N GLN A 167 -49.57 -36.75 24.52
CA GLN A 167 -48.55 -36.33 25.51
C GLN A 167 -47.76 -35.14 24.97
N TYR A 168 -47.57 -34.11 25.81
CA TYR A 168 -46.97 -32.84 25.41
C TYR A 168 -45.60 -33.02 24.74
N TRP A 169 -44.65 -33.62 25.40
CA TRP A 169 -43.28 -33.74 24.90
C TRP A 169 -43.15 -34.59 23.64
N SER A 170 -43.89 -35.70 23.61
CA SER A 170 -43.92 -36.56 22.43
C SER A 170 -44.62 -35.87 21.23
N GLY A 171 -45.78 -35.24 21.49
CA GLY A 171 -46.54 -34.59 20.43
C GLY A 171 -45.87 -33.33 19.87
N VAL A 172 -45.26 -32.51 20.75
CA VAL A 172 -44.42 -31.37 20.30
C VAL A 172 -43.19 -31.88 19.56
N GLY A 173 -42.57 -32.99 20.00
CA GLY A 173 -41.46 -33.63 19.28
C GLY A 173 -41.82 -34.02 17.85
N HIS A 174 -43.03 -34.58 17.63
CA HIS A 174 -43.52 -34.89 16.27
C HIS A 174 -43.72 -33.63 15.43
N GLY A 175 -44.24 -32.55 16.01
CA GLY A 175 -44.36 -31.26 15.33
C GLY A 175 -43.01 -30.61 15.01
N MET A 176 -42.03 -30.70 15.94
CA MET A 176 -40.67 -30.24 15.68
C MET A 176 -40.00 -31.06 14.59
N TRP A 177 -40.19 -32.38 14.58
CA TRP A 177 -39.70 -33.25 13.53
C TRP A 177 -40.24 -32.84 12.18
N PHE A 178 -41.57 -32.66 12.05
CA PHE A 178 -42.20 -32.15 10.84
C PHE A 178 -41.57 -30.82 10.41
N ALA A 179 -41.41 -29.88 11.34
CA ALA A 179 -40.81 -28.58 11.03
C ALA A 179 -39.38 -28.71 10.54
N LEU A 180 -38.56 -29.58 11.13
CA LEU A 180 -37.18 -29.85 10.72
C LEU A 180 -37.11 -30.49 9.34
N VAL A 181 -37.91 -31.54 9.09
CA VAL A 181 -37.96 -32.27 7.83
C VAL A 181 -38.44 -31.37 6.68
N THR A 182 -39.37 -30.44 6.98
CA THR A 182 -39.84 -29.43 6.03
C THR A 182 -38.76 -28.37 5.75
N LEU A 183 -38.08 -27.88 6.79
CA LEU A 183 -36.94 -26.92 6.66
C LEU A 183 -35.82 -27.48 5.77
N THR A 184 -35.50 -28.76 5.97
CA THR A 184 -34.45 -29.44 5.20
C THR A 184 -34.92 -29.90 3.82
N THR A 185 -36.14 -29.64 3.45
CA THR A 185 -36.77 -30.04 2.17
C THR A 185 -36.80 -31.55 1.90
N VAL A 186 -36.56 -32.38 2.94
CA VAL A 186 -36.55 -33.86 2.81
C VAL A 186 -37.97 -34.42 2.65
N GLY A 187 -38.94 -33.98 3.49
CA GLY A 187 -40.35 -34.29 3.35
C GLY A 187 -40.69 -35.78 3.45
N TYR A 188 -40.31 -36.49 4.52
CA TYR A 188 -40.57 -37.92 4.70
C TYR A 188 -42.09 -38.25 4.65
N GLY A 189 -42.97 -37.32 5.08
CA GLY A 189 -44.43 -37.52 5.07
C GLY A 189 -44.94 -38.45 6.19
N ASP A 190 -44.11 -38.80 7.14
CA ASP A 190 -44.42 -39.63 8.30
C ASP A 190 -45.33 -38.89 9.32
N PHE A 191 -45.14 -37.59 9.45
CA PHE A 191 -46.01 -36.68 10.21
C PHE A 191 -46.48 -35.56 9.29
N ALA A 192 -47.81 -35.46 9.09
CA ALA A 192 -48.40 -34.42 8.26
C ALA A 192 -49.67 -33.84 8.88
N PRO A 193 -49.91 -32.52 8.85
CA PRO A 193 -51.12 -31.91 9.38
C PRO A 193 -52.34 -32.26 8.52
N ILE A 194 -53.42 -32.70 9.17
CA ILE A 194 -54.71 -33.02 8.54
C ILE A 194 -55.75 -31.94 8.79
N THR A 195 -55.65 -31.17 9.89
CA THR A 195 -56.56 -30.08 10.19
C THR A 195 -56.33 -28.84 9.33
N ILE A 196 -57.34 -28.01 9.12
CA ILE A 196 -57.22 -26.75 8.38
C ILE A 196 -56.20 -25.81 9.09
N ALA A 197 -56.26 -25.72 10.43
CA ALA A 197 -55.37 -24.91 11.22
C ALA A 197 -53.91 -25.41 11.10
N GLY A 198 -53.68 -26.73 11.21
CA GLY A 198 -52.37 -27.34 11.03
C GLY A 198 -51.78 -27.11 9.63
N ARG A 199 -52.60 -27.21 8.58
CA ARG A 199 -52.20 -26.95 7.21
C ARG A 199 -51.84 -25.48 6.97
N LEU A 200 -52.54 -24.53 7.58
CA LEU A 200 -52.22 -23.11 7.50
C LEU A 200 -50.88 -22.83 8.20
N ILE A 201 -50.67 -23.38 9.40
CA ILE A 201 -49.38 -23.25 10.12
C ILE A 201 -48.22 -23.83 9.27
N ALA A 202 -48.41 -25.03 8.73
CA ALA A 202 -47.45 -25.68 7.88
C ALA A 202 -47.16 -24.86 6.59
N GLY A 203 -48.19 -24.31 5.95
CA GLY A 203 -48.02 -23.46 4.77
C GLY A 203 -47.20 -22.19 5.04
N VAL A 204 -47.52 -21.49 6.15
CA VAL A 204 -46.72 -20.34 6.56
C VAL A 204 -45.27 -20.74 6.86
N TRP A 205 -45.06 -21.86 7.57
CA TRP A 205 -43.73 -22.40 7.87
C TRP A 205 -42.96 -22.71 6.59
N MET A 206 -43.59 -23.36 5.58
CA MET A 206 -42.95 -23.67 4.30
C MET A 206 -42.47 -22.42 3.57
N VAL A 207 -43.25 -21.34 3.54
CA VAL A 207 -42.82 -20.06 2.93
C VAL A 207 -41.65 -19.44 3.69
N LEU A 208 -41.73 -19.40 5.03
CA LEU A 208 -40.67 -18.87 5.86
C LEU A 208 -39.35 -19.64 5.70
N THR A 209 -39.43 -20.98 5.68
CA THR A 209 -38.23 -21.82 5.51
C THR A 209 -37.59 -21.65 4.13
N MET A 210 -38.41 -21.52 3.07
CA MET A 210 -37.90 -21.26 1.72
C MET A 210 -37.09 -19.96 1.66
N VAL A 211 -37.61 -18.87 2.24
CA VAL A 211 -36.88 -17.58 2.30
C VAL A 211 -35.62 -17.69 3.14
N THR A 212 -35.73 -18.36 4.31
CA THR A 212 -34.57 -18.50 5.25
C THR A 212 -33.45 -19.30 4.62
N VAL A 213 -33.73 -20.46 4.01
CA VAL A 213 -32.73 -21.32 3.36
C VAL A 213 -32.10 -20.61 2.16
N SER A 214 -32.93 -19.94 1.33
CA SER A 214 -32.40 -19.17 0.19
C SER A 214 -31.48 -18.04 0.64
N SER A 215 -31.82 -17.29 1.68
CA SER A 215 -31.00 -16.21 2.24
C SER A 215 -29.69 -16.73 2.84
N LEU A 216 -29.76 -17.87 3.56
CA LEU A 216 -28.57 -18.51 4.14
C LEU A 216 -27.61 -18.99 3.05
N THR A 217 -28.14 -19.66 2.02
CA THR A 217 -27.34 -20.14 0.88
C THR A 217 -26.67 -18.98 0.14
N ALA A 218 -27.40 -17.88 -0.12
CA ALA A 218 -26.85 -16.68 -0.74
C ALA A 218 -25.75 -16.06 0.15
N GLY A 219 -25.97 -15.96 1.47
CA GLY A 219 -25.00 -15.46 2.42
C GLY A 219 -23.70 -16.28 2.46
N ILE A 220 -23.82 -17.61 2.51
CA ILE A 220 -22.67 -18.53 2.47
C ILE A 220 -21.92 -18.39 1.14
N ALA A 221 -22.63 -18.38 0.00
CA ALA A 221 -22.02 -18.23 -1.31
C ALA A 221 -21.27 -16.90 -1.42
N THR A 222 -21.85 -15.80 -0.97
CA THR A 222 -21.21 -14.49 -0.98
C THR A 222 -19.97 -14.47 -0.10
N THR A 223 -20.05 -14.99 1.13
CA THR A 223 -18.91 -15.05 2.06
C THR A 223 -17.80 -15.91 1.49
N LEU A 224 -18.13 -17.07 0.90
CA LEU A 224 -17.16 -17.95 0.28
C LEU A 224 -16.49 -17.31 -0.95
N THR A 225 -17.27 -16.64 -1.79
CA THR A 225 -16.76 -15.92 -2.96
C THR A 225 -15.79 -14.81 -2.52
N LEU A 226 -16.15 -14.00 -1.54
CA LEU A 226 -15.28 -12.96 -1.00
C LEU A 226 -14.01 -13.56 -0.40
N SER A 227 -14.11 -14.64 0.39
CA SER A 227 -12.95 -15.32 0.98
C SER A 227 -12.04 -15.99 -0.05
N LEU A 228 -12.56 -16.41 -1.20
CA LEU A 228 -11.78 -16.97 -2.31
C LEU A 228 -11.20 -15.89 -3.22
N SER A 229 -11.88 -14.75 -3.37
CA SER A 229 -11.38 -13.59 -4.11
C SER A 229 -10.29 -12.85 -3.33
N ASP A 230 -10.40 -12.86 -2.01
CA ASP A 230 -9.44 -12.29 -1.07
C ASP A 230 -8.38 -13.35 -0.74
N GLN A 231 -7.40 -13.51 -1.64
CA GLN A 231 -6.26 -14.44 -1.43
C GLN A 231 -5.30 -13.90 -0.34
N GLY A 232 -5.81 -13.74 0.85
CA GLY A 232 -5.10 -13.29 2.03
C GLY A 232 -5.94 -12.27 2.76
N GLY A 233 -6.63 -12.71 3.82
CA GLY A 233 -7.34 -11.81 4.72
C GLY A 233 -6.49 -10.59 5.01
N GLU A 234 -7.02 -9.40 4.75
CA GLU A 234 -6.32 -8.17 5.09
C GLU A 234 -6.41 -7.95 6.61
N PRO A 235 -5.33 -8.21 7.35
CA PRO A 235 -5.32 -7.87 8.77
C PRO A 235 -5.33 -6.36 8.97
N LEU A 236 -4.95 -5.58 7.94
CA LEU A 236 -4.90 -4.13 7.96
C LEU A 236 -5.53 -3.58 6.66
N GLY A 237 -6.68 -2.94 6.79
CA GLY A 237 -7.42 -2.31 5.70
C GLY A 237 -7.33 -0.78 5.68
N HIS A 238 -6.79 -0.16 6.75
CA HIS A 238 -6.73 1.29 6.88
C HIS A 238 -5.47 1.74 7.66
N PRO A 239 -4.86 2.89 7.31
CA PRO A 239 -3.65 3.39 7.98
C PRO A 239 -3.76 3.55 9.50
N SER A 240 -4.96 3.84 10.04
CA SER A 240 -5.17 3.96 11.49
C SER A 240 -4.91 2.66 12.27
N GLU A 241 -4.93 1.52 11.61
CA GLU A 241 -4.68 0.21 12.22
C GLU A 241 -3.19 -0.05 12.48
N LEU A 242 -2.31 0.82 11.97
CA LEU A 242 -0.87 0.81 12.32
C LEU A 242 -0.62 1.16 13.79
N LYS A 243 -1.62 1.71 14.49
CA LYS A 243 -1.51 2.11 15.89
C LYS A 243 -1.05 0.97 16.79
N GLY A 244 0.09 1.18 17.45
CA GLY A 244 0.66 0.21 18.40
C GLY A 244 1.40 -0.97 17.78
N LEU A 245 1.40 -1.12 16.43
CA LEU A 245 2.20 -2.11 15.74
C LEU A 245 3.69 -1.73 15.77
N ALA A 246 4.56 -2.73 15.76
CA ALA A 246 5.99 -2.54 15.60
C ALA A 246 6.31 -2.37 14.11
N ILE A 247 6.64 -1.15 13.70
CA ILE A 247 6.88 -0.82 12.30
C ILE A 247 8.35 -0.43 12.10
N ALA A 248 9.02 -1.09 11.15
CA ALA A 248 10.34 -0.65 10.73
C ALA A 248 10.20 0.45 9.68
N VAL A 249 11.09 1.45 9.77
CA VAL A 249 11.17 2.62 8.89
C VAL A 249 12.62 2.93 8.59
N VAL A 250 12.86 3.63 7.48
CA VAL A 250 14.21 4.10 7.12
C VAL A 250 14.42 5.51 7.67
N SER A 251 15.49 5.70 8.42
CA SER A 251 15.84 6.99 9.02
C SER A 251 15.99 8.08 7.97
N GLY A 252 15.51 9.29 8.30
CA GLY A 252 15.56 10.45 7.40
C GLY A 252 14.57 10.43 6.24
N THR A 253 13.64 9.42 6.19
CA THR A 253 12.55 9.36 5.20
C THR A 253 11.24 9.84 5.81
N THR A 254 10.27 10.14 4.94
CA THR A 254 8.92 10.54 5.35
C THR A 254 8.14 9.40 5.99
N GLY A 255 8.55 8.15 5.78
CA GLY A 255 8.00 6.97 6.46
C GLY A 255 8.02 7.10 7.99
N VAL A 256 9.09 7.70 8.55
CA VAL A 256 9.19 7.99 9.99
C VAL A 256 8.05 8.91 10.45
N LYS A 257 7.83 10.00 9.72
CA LYS A 257 6.77 10.99 10.02
C LYS A 257 5.39 10.33 10.00
N TRP A 258 5.08 9.56 8.96
CA TRP A 258 3.76 8.96 8.79
C TRP A 258 3.50 7.82 9.79
N ALA A 259 4.48 6.96 10.03
CA ALA A 259 4.33 5.90 11.03
C ALA A 259 4.18 6.49 12.45
N THR A 260 4.86 7.62 12.75
CA THR A 260 4.65 8.37 14.00
C THR A 260 3.25 8.96 14.09
N TYR A 261 2.76 9.57 13.00
CA TYR A 261 1.42 10.15 12.93
C TYR A 261 0.33 9.11 13.25
N TYR A 262 0.48 7.90 12.73
CA TYR A 262 -0.45 6.79 13.03
C TYR A 262 -0.14 6.05 14.33
N GLN A 263 0.74 6.59 15.19
CA GLN A 263 1.06 6.06 16.52
C GLN A 263 1.61 4.62 16.51
N ALA A 264 2.36 4.25 15.49
CA ALA A 264 3.11 3.01 15.45
C ALA A 264 4.33 3.04 16.40
N ARG A 265 4.81 1.87 16.81
CA ARG A 265 6.08 1.73 17.56
C ARG A 265 7.22 1.59 16.55
N LEU A 266 8.08 2.58 16.44
CA LEU A 266 9.08 2.65 15.40
C LEU A 266 10.36 1.87 15.74
N THR A 267 10.89 1.22 14.71
CA THR A 267 12.23 0.66 14.68
C THR A 267 12.96 1.22 13.45
N GLU A 268 13.84 2.19 13.65
CA GLU A 268 14.56 2.82 12.56
C GLU A 268 15.72 1.97 12.06
N ARG A 269 15.96 2.00 10.73
CA ARG A 269 17.09 1.38 10.03
C ARG A 269 17.69 2.36 9.03
N ASN A 270 18.95 2.11 8.63
CA ASN A 270 19.66 3.01 7.72
C ASN A 270 19.24 2.84 6.26
N ASN A 271 18.72 1.68 5.89
CA ASN A 271 18.29 1.37 4.52
C ASN A 271 17.07 0.44 4.53
N LEU A 272 16.43 0.33 3.38
CA LEU A 272 15.21 -0.48 3.20
C LEU A 272 15.46 -1.98 3.42
N ASN A 273 16.60 -2.49 2.95
CA ASN A 273 16.91 -3.91 3.06
C ASN A 273 16.99 -4.37 4.52
N ASP A 274 17.66 -3.58 5.38
CA ASP A 274 17.74 -3.86 6.82
C ASP A 274 16.36 -3.82 7.49
N ALA A 275 15.45 -2.94 7.04
CA ALA A 275 14.09 -2.86 7.55
C ALA A 275 13.27 -4.11 7.14
N LEU A 276 13.38 -4.55 5.88
CA LEU A 276 12.70 -5.74 5.37
C LEU A 276 13.22 -7.03 6.01
N LEU A 277 14.52 -7.15 6.25
CA LEU A 277 15.11 -8.29 6.98
C LEU A 277 14.53 -8.43 8.41
N LEU A 278 14.21 -7.31 9.08
CA LEU A 278 13.53 -7.38 10.38
C LEU A 278 12.12 -7.93 10.26
N LEU A 279 11.40 -7.57 9.19
CA LEU A 279 10.06 -8.06 8.92
C LEU A 279 10.08 -9.56 8.62
N GLU A 280 10.98 -10.01 7.76
CA GLU A 280 11.18 -11.43 7.45
C GLU A 280 11.56 -12.26 8.69
N ALA A 281 12.35 -11.69 9.58
CA ALA A 281 12.70 -12.31 10.85
C ALA A 281 11.58 -12.26 11.91
N GLY A 282 10.40 -11.69 11.59
CA GLY A 282 9.27 -11.56 12.50
C GLY A 282 9.54 -10.65 13.72
N ARG A 283 10.49 -9.72 13.61
CA ARG A 283 10.85 -8.78 14.70
C ARG A 283 10.02 -7.51 14.68
N VAL A 284 9.36 -7.23 13.58
CA VAL A 284 8.42 -6.12 13.39
C VAL A 284 7.19 -6.63 12.67
N ASP A 285 6.07 -5.91 12.79
CA ASP A 285 4.79 -6.28 12.22
C ASP A 285 4.62 -5.77 10.77
N GLY A 286 5.44 -4.78 10.36
CA GLY A 286 5.41 -4.22 9.01
C GLY A 286 6.58 -3.27 8.75
N VAL A 287 6.71 -2.87 7.48
CA VAL A 287 7.66 -1.87 6.99
C VAL A 287 6.89 -0.76 6.28
N VAL A 288 7.10 0.50 6.67
CA VAL A 288 6.55 1.68 5.98
C VAL A 288 7.66 2.32 5.16
N PHE A 289 7.43 2.40 3.84
CA PHE A 289 8.36 3.00 2.90
C PHE A 289 7.65 3.38 1.58
N ASP A 290 8.39 3.93 0.62
CA ASP A 290 7.89 4.29 -0.72
C ASP A 290 7.34 3.06 -1.47
N SER A 291 6.07 3.08 -1.87
CA SER A 291 5.40 1.96 -2.55
C SER A 291 6.12 1.47 -3.80
N PRO A 292 6.69 2.33 -4.66
CA PRO A 292 7.46 1.86 -5.81
C PRO A 292 8.66 1.00 -5.42
N ALA A 293 9.39 1.39 -4.36
CA ALA A 293 10.53 0.63 -3.87
C ALA A 293 10.09 -0.71 -3.23
N LEU A 294 9.00 -0.68 -2.47
CA LEU A 294 8.42 -1.90 -1.89
C LEU A 294 7.94 -2.87 -2.97
N LYS A 295 7.26 -2.39 -4.00
CA LYS A 295 6.83 -3.20 -5.16
C LYS A 295 8.02 -3.81 -5.88
N TYR A 296 9.04 -3.00 -6.17
CA TYR A 296 10.25 -3.46 -6.81
C TYR A 296 10.94 -4.58 -6.01
N TYR A 297 11.03 -4.43 -4.68
CA TYR A 297 11.56 -5.48 -3.82
C TYR A 297 10.75 -6.77 -3.92
N LEU A 298 9.42 -6.70 -3.78
CA LEU A 298 8.55 -7.87 -3.86
C LEU A 298 8.60 -8.57 -5.22
N GLN A 299 8.77 -7.83 -6.31
CA GLN A 299 8.94 -8.39 -7.66
C GLN A 299 10.28 -9.13 -7.80
N LYS A 300 11.36 -8.61 -7.18
CA LYS A 300 12.69 -9.23 -7.23
C LYS A 300 12.84 -10.41 -6.28
N HIS A 301 12.00 -10.48 -5.25
CA HIS A 301 12.01 -11.51 -4.20
C HIS A 301 10.64 -12.21 -4.11
N PRO A 302 10.22 -12.97 -5.15
CA PRO A 302 8.93 -13.65 -5.14
C PRO A 302 8.85 -14.78 -4.10
N GLU A 303 9.99 -15.21 -3.57
CA GLU A 303 10.12 -16.22 -2.53
C GLU A 303 9.74 -15.75 -1.14
N VAL A 304 9.74 -14.43 -0.87
CA VAL A 304 9.40 -13.91 0.44
C VAL A 304 7.87 -13.90 0.65
N ASP A 305 7.46 -14.35 1.83
CA ASP A 305 6.02 -14.40 2.17
C ASP A 305 5.53 -13.05 2.72
N LEU A 306 5.71 -12.02 1.89
CA LEU A 306 5.35 -10.64 2.17
C LEU A 306 4.32 -10.14 1.15
N ARG A 307 3.56 -9.13 1.53
CA ARG A 307 2.60 -8.42 0.66
C ARG A 307 2.59 -6.92 0.92
N LEU A 308 2.25 -6.16 -0.11
CA LEU A 308 1.93 -4.75 0.04
C LEU A 308 0.49 -4.61 0.54
N ALA A 309 0.24 -3.71 1.48
CA ALA A 309 -1.12 -3.35 1.91
C ALA A 309 -1.89 -2.65 0.77
N ASN A 310 -3.22 -2.78 0.76
CA ASN A 310 -4.08 -2.18 -0.28
C ASN A 310 -4.36 -0.70 -0.04
N PHE A 311 -3.75 -0.10 0.97
CA PHE A 311 -3.85 1.32 1.27
C PHE A 311 -2.49 1.98 1.26
N ALA A 312 -2.48 3.29 1.00
CA ALA A 312 -1.32 4.14 1.22
C ALA A 312 -1.49 4.95 2.52
N VAL A 313 -0.40 5.16 3.25
CA VAL A 313 -0.41 6.03 4.44
C VAL A 313 -0.35 7.50 4.05
N SER A 314 0.20 7.80 2.88
CA SER A 314 0.24 9.13 2.26
C SER A 314 0.61 9.02 0.79
N THR A 315 0.38 10.12 0.06
CA THR A 315 0.89 10.33 -1.30
C THR A 315 1.84 11.50 -1.29
N GLU A 316 3.00 11.34 -1.90
CA GLU A 316 4.07 12.33 -1.93
C GLU A 316 4.60 12.56 -3.34
N THR A 317 5.29 13.67 -3.53
CA THR A 317 5.90 14.03 -4.81
C THR A 317 7.40 14.12 -4.68
N TYR A 318 8.15 13.63 -5.68
CA TYR A 318 9.60 13.74 -5.72
C TYR A 318 10.05 14.86 -6.62
N GLY A 319 11.09 15.56 -6.18
CA GLY A 319 11.73 16.64 -6.92
C GLY A 319 13.26 16.57 -6.81
N ILE A 320 13.94 17.29 -7.68
CA ILE A 320 15.38 17.54 -7.61
C ILE A 320 15.60 18.64 -6.57
N ALA A 321 16.45 18.40 -5.58
CA ALA A 321 16.79 19.38 -4.56
C ALA A 321 18.03 20.17 -4.95
N LEU A 322 18.00 21.49 -4.72
CA LEU A 322 19.09 22.42 -5.05
C LEU A 322 19.26 23.47 -3.94
N PRO A 323 20.41 24.17 -3.88
CA PRO A 323 20.54 25.37 -3.06
C PRO A 323 19.48 26.43 -3.47
N PHE A 324 19.05 27.29 -2.54
CA PHE A 324 17.98 28.28 -2.80
C PHE A 324 18.24 29.19 -3.99
N GLU A 325 19.48 29.63 -4.17
CA GLU A 325 19.86 30.58 -5.22
C GLU A 325 20.46 29.91 -6.46
N SER A 326 20.20 28.59 -6.62
CA SER A 326 20.75 27.84 -7.76
C SER A 326 20.22 28.39 -9.10
N PRO A 327 21.10 28.80 -10.00
CA PRO A 327 20.69 29.27 -11.35
C PRO A 327 20.06 28.16 -12.17
N LEU A 328 20.29 26.89 -11.82
CA LEU A 328 19.80 25.74 -12.54
C LEU A 328 18.29 25.48 -12.31
N LEU A 329 17.72 25.99 -11.21
CA LEU A 329 16.33 25.68 -10.84
C LEU A 329 15.33 25.97 -11.96
N ARG A 330 15.44 27.14 -12.59
CA ARG A 330 14.55 27.52 -13.70
C ARG A 330 14.74 26.63 -14.93
N GLN A 331 15.98 26.34 -15.28
CA GLN A 331 16.32 25.51 -16.45
C GLN A 331 15.79 24.09 -16.25
N LEU A 332 16.05 23.48 -15.10
CA LEU A 332 15.55 22.15 -14.75
C LEU A 332 14.03 22.07 -14.75
N ASN A 333 13.33 23.07 -14.21
CA ASN A 333 11.86 23.13 -14.24
C ASN A 333 11.31 23.16 -15.67
N VAL A 334 11.90 23.96 -16.55
CA VAL A 334 11.48 24.01 -17.95
C VAL A 334 11.69 22.67 -18.63
N LYS A 335 12.83 22.03 -18.35
CA LYS A 335 13.18 20.73 -18.95
C LYS A 335 12.27 19.61 -18.45
N LEU A 336 12.05 19.50 -17.14
CA LEU A 336 11.12 18.53 -16.58
C LEU A 336 9.70 18.69 -17.12
N LEU A 337 9.23 19.96 -17.30
CA LEU A 337 7.90 20.19 -17.89
C LEU A 337 7.82 19.74 -19.34
N LYS A 338 8.87 19.95 -20.14
CA LYS A 338 8.94 19.45 -21.51
C LYS A 338 8.92 17.92 -21.54
N MET A 339 9.75 17.26 -20.72
CA MET A 339 9.78 15.79 -20.61
C MET A 339 8.42 15.23 -20.19
N GLN A 340 7.69 15.92 -19.32
CA GLN A 340 6.34 15.52 -18.91
C GLN A 340 5.34 15.66 -20.08
N GLN A 341 5.40 16.77 -20.83
CA GLN A 341 4.52 17.02 -22.00
C GLN A 341 4.80 16.06 -23.16
N GLU A 342 6.05 15.71 -23.39
CA GLU A 342 6.50 14.76 -24.40
C GLU A 342 6.27 13.30 -24.04
N GLY A 343 5.91 13.00 -22.78
CA GLY A 343 5.70 11.64 -22.28
C GLY A 343 6.96 10.92 -21.83
N THR A 344 8.15 11.54 -21.93
CA THR A 344 9.46 10.93 -21.62
C THR A 344 9.54 10.47 -20.15
N LEU A 345 8.92 11.21 -19.19
CA LEU A 345 8.90 10.79 -17.80
C LEU A 345 8.13 9.48 -17.62
N ARG A 346 7.01 9.30 -18.33
CA ARG A 346 6.22 8.07 -18.31
C ARG A 346 6.96 6.89 -18.94
N GLU A 347 7.69 7.12 -20.02
CA GLU A 347 8.51 6.09 -20.67
C GLU A 347 9.59 5.58 -19.73
N ILE A 348 10.27 6.49 -18.99
CA ILE A 348 11.27 6.11 -17.99
C ILE A 348 10.60 5.36 -16.83
N GLU A 349 9.47 5.82 -16.34
CA GLU A 349 8.70 5.15 -15.29
C GLU A 349 8.31 3.73 -15.69
N ALA A 350 7.70 3.55 -16.86
CA ALA A 350 7.30 2.25 -17.39
C ALA A 350 8.48 1.29 -17.56
N LYS A 351 9.63 1.77 -18.00
CA LYS A 351 10.86 0.96 -18.13
C LYS A 351 11.26 0.26 -16.82
N TRP A 352 10.97 0.87 -15.67
CA TRP A 352 11.44 0.41 -14.36
C TRP A 352 10.36 -0.23 -13.48
N LEU A 353 9.08 0.07 -13.74
CA LEU A 353 7.96 -0.33 -12.86
C LEU A 353 6.99 -1.32 -13.51
N ASP A 354 7.02 -1.45 -14.84
CA ASP A 354 6.27 -2.46 -15.61
C ASP A 354 7.16 -3.69 -15.91
#